data_bed29dc0077e8d67adf3b2c445b1ca00
#
_entry.id   bed29dc0077e8d67adf3b2c445b1ca00
#
_cell.length_a   1.000
_cell.length_b   1.000
_cell.length_c   1.000
_cell.angle_alpha   90.00
_cell.angle_beta   90.00
_cell.angle_gamma   90.00
#
_symmetry.space_group_name_H-M   'P 1'
#
loop_
_entity.id
_entity.type
_entity.pdbx_description
1 polymer ?
#
loop_
_entity_poly.entity_id
_entity_poly.type
_entity_poly.pdbx_seq_one_letter_code
_entity_poly.pdbx_strand_id
1 'polypeptide(L)'
;GVQKSDLFFRVGTIGFEQAALGKIAETSPGLKIVNCAAGITLSEGTHGGPRGYDPHIWVSVRNARQMARNMYDALVEEDPKDKNYFTERYNALDSELAQLDSTLTAILASCRGAAFVIKHPSLTYFARDYGLKQVALEVQGKEASPAQMRERLDAAGKAAPVVFFIEKGHDSAAVVNLAKSMNLPTVEISLLDYEWKDNLLAVARAVARQCADRAGRSE
;
A
#
# COMPACT_ATOMS: atom_id res chain seq x y z
N GLY A 1 -5.40 25.98 8.26
CA GLY A 1 -4.44 25.02 8.80
C GLY A 1 -5.03 24.21 9.96
N VAL A 2 -4.32 23.24 10.50
CA VAL A 2 -4.76 22.28 11.52
C VAL A 2 -5.45 22.93 12.73
N GLN A 3 -4.98 24.10 13.14
CA GLN A 3 -5.55 24.88 14.29
C GLN A 3 -7.00 25.33 14.14
N LYS A 4 -7.57 25.27 12.93
CA LYS A 4 -8.96 25.68 12.64
C LYS A 4 -9.84 24.49 12.24
N SER A 5 -9.37 23.27 12.47
CA SER A 5 -10.08 22.05 12.12
C SER A 5 -10.63 21.40 13.38
N ASP A 6 -11.77 20.75 13.26
CA ASP A 6 -12.43 20.02 14.33
C ASP A 6 -11.88 18.57 14.40
N LEU A 7 -11.57 18.01 13.22
CA LEU A 7 -11.03 16.66 13.07
C LEU A 7 -9.68 16.64 12.36
N PHE A 8 -8.78 15.79 12.82
CA PHE A 8 -7.54 15.42 12.16
C PHE A 8 -7.48 13.91 11.93
N PHE A 9 -7.58 13.49 10.67
CA PHE A 9 -7.46 12.10 10.29
C PHE A 9 -6.00 11.74 10.09
N ARG A 10 -5.47 10.83 10.92
CA ARG A 10 -4.13 10.28 10.74
C ARG A 10 -4.22 8.90 10.12
N VAL A 11 -3.27 8.54 9.26
CA VAL A 11 -3.14 7.17 8.74
C VAL A 11 -2.94 6.18 9.90
N GLY A 12 -2.15 6.57 10.89
CA GLY A 12 -2.00 5.83 12.15
C GLY A 12 -0.76 4.92 12.20
N THR A 13 -0.16 4.66 11.06
CA THR A 13 1.01 3.77 10.91
C THR A 13 2.27 4.51 10.44
N ILE A 14 2.17 5.79 10.12
CA ILE A 14 3.29 6.59 9.61
C ILE A 14 4.09 7.21 10.76
N GLY A 15 5.41 6.99 10.76
CA GLY A 15 6.27 7.40 11.89
C GLY A 15 6.31 8.90 12.14
N PHE A 16 6.31 9.75 11.10
CA PHE A 16 6.33 11.19 11.27
C PHE A 16 5.05 11.74 11.91
N GLU A 17 3.89 11.09 11.71
CA GLU A 17 2.64 11.50 12.36
C GLU A 17 2.78 11.44 13.87
N GLN A 18 3.45 10.43 14.39
CA GLN A 18 3.65 10.28 15.85
C GLN A 18 4.52 11.39 16.44
N ALA A 19 5.56 11.80 15.71
CA ALA A 19 6.39 12.92 16.13
C ALA A 19 5.63 14.26 16.10
N ALA A 20 4.71 14.43 15.15
CA ALA A 20 3.91 15.65 14.99
C ALA A 20 2.72 15.73 15.96
N LEU A 21 2.15 14.60 16.37
CA LEU A 21 0.91 14.54 17.17
C LEU A 21 1.04 15.21 18.53
N GLY A 22 2.18 15.07 19.22
CA GLY A 22 2.41 15.74 20.50
C GLY A 22 2.26 17.25 20.37
N LYS A 23 2.93 17.84 19.38
CA LYS A 23 2.88 19.28 19.11
C LYS A 23 1.51 19.74 18.64
N ILE A 24 0.82 18.95 17.84
CA ILE A 24 -0.54 19.24 17.38
C ILE A 24 -1.52 19.26 18.56
N ALA A 25 -1.44 18.27 19.45
CA ALA A 25 -2.30 18.21 20.63
C ALA A 25 -2.08 19.39 21.59
N GLU A 26 -0.83 19.79 21.78
CA GLU A 26 -0.47 20.94 22.62
C GLU A 26 -1.00 22.27 22.06
N THR A 27 -0.92 22.45 20.72
CA THR A 27 -1.29 23.70 20.05
C THR A 27 -2.77 23.79 19.64
N SER A 28 -3.49 22.69 19.70
CA SER A 28 -4.89 22.57 19.26
C SER A 28 -5.69 21.66 20.19
N PRO A 29 -5.92 22.06 21.47
CA PRO A 29 -6.54 21.18 22.48
C PRO A 29 -7.97 20.76 22.18
N GLY A 30 -8.68 21.47 21.27
CA GLY A 30 -10.03 21.13 20.82
C GLY A 30 -10.07 20.20 19.60
N LEU A 31 -8.91 19.89 19.01
CA LEU A 31 -8.83 19.06 17.82
C LEU A 31 -8.96 17.57 18.16
N LYS A 32 -9.97 16.91 17.60
CA LYS A 32 -10.14 15.46 17.72
C LYS A 32 -9.23 14.73 16.72
N ILE A 33 -8.33 13.90 17.23
CA ILE A 33 -7.41 13.11 16.40
C ILE A 33 -7.99 11.71 16.19
N VAL A 34 -8.28 11.37 14.93
CA VAL A 34 -8.88 10.10 14.53
C VAL A 34 -7.83 9.18 13.93
N ASN A 35 -7.68 7.99 14.51
CA ASN A 35 -6.79 6.95 13.98
C ASN A 35 -7.49 6.12 12.90
N CYS A 36 -7.19 6.38 11.62
CA CYS A 36 -7.80 5.65 10.51
C CYS A 36 -7.40 4.17 10.47
N ALA A 37 -6.28 3.77 11.11
CA ALA A 37 -5.85 2.37 11.19
C ALA A 37 -6.57 1.55 12.27
N ALA A 38 -7.51 2.13 13.02
CA ALA A 38 -8.22 1.39 14.07
C ALA A 38 -8.94 0.16 13.48
N GLY A 39 -8.74 -1.02 14.11
CA GLY A 39 -9.33 -2.28 13.66
C GLY A 39 -8.63 -2.96 12.48
N ILE A 40 -7.59 -2.36 11.90
CA ILE A 40 -6.81 -2.98 10.83
C ILE A 40 -5.78 -3.95 11.42
N THR A 41 -5.75 -5.17 10.90
CA THR A 41 -4.67 -6.13 11.20
C THR A 41 -3.39 -5.70 10.51
N LEU A 42 -2.42 -5.26 11.31
CA LEU A 42 -1.14 -4.78 10.81
C LEU A 42 -0.21 -5.94 10.47
N SER A 43 0.52 -5.81 9.37
CA SER A 43 1.59 -6.74 8.97
C SER A 43 2.91 -6.27 9.57
N GLU A 44 3.74 -7.23 10.02
CA GLU A 44 5.12 -6.91 10.37
C GLU A 44 5.85 -6.35 9.16
N GLY A 45 6.61 -5.28 9.38
CA GLY A 45 7.34 -4.57 8.34
C GLY A 45 8.85 -4.66 8.58
N THR A 46 9.59 -4.71 7.51
CA THR A 46 11.05 -4.51 7.54
C THR A 46 11.42 -3.03 7.65
N HIS A 47 10.45 -2.14 7.79
CA HIS A 47 10.57 -0.69 7.78
C HIS A 47 10.17 -0.14 9.13
N GLY A 48 10.90 0.87 9.58
CA GLY A 48 10.76 1.56 10.85
C GLY A 48 9.41 2.28 11.09
N GLY A 49 8.32 1.68 10.70
CA GLY A 49 7.00 2.08 11.18
C GLY A 49 6.92 1.90 12.70
N PRO A 50 6.00 2.59 13.37
CA PRO A 50 5.82 2.45 14.79
C PRO A 50 5.65 0.99 15.18
N ARG A 51 6.44 0.51 16.14
CA ARG A 51 6.43 -0.87 16.64
C ARG A 51 6.83 -1.94 15.61
N GLY A 52 7.54 -1.60 14.52
CA GLY A 52 7.99 -2.57 13.53
C GLY A 52 6.92 -3.04 12.54
N TYR A 53 5.80 -2.33 12.44
CA TYR A 53 4.76 -2.63 11.44
C TYR A 53 5.00 -1.89 10.13
N ASP A 54 4.56 -2.50 9.03
CA ASP A 54 4.54 -1.86 7.71
C ASP A 54 3.53 -0.69 7.72
N PRO A 55 3.96 0.53 7.34
CA PRO A 55 3.08 1.69 7.38
C PRO A 55 2.09 1.79 6.21
N HIS A 56 2.29 1.04 5.11
CA HIS A 56 1.59 1.23 3.84
C HIS A 56 0.19 0.58 3.82
N ILE A 57 -0.62 0.83 4.86
CA ILE A 57 -1.94 0.20 4.99
C ILE A 57 -2.91 0.55 3.87
N TRP A 58 -2.75 1.75 3.27
CA TRP A 58 -3.65 2.29 2.24
C TRP A 58 -3.55 1.59 0.89
N VAL A 59 -2.51 0.78 0.62
CA VAL A 59 -2.40 0.02 -0.63
C VAL A 59 -3.29 -1.22 -0.66
N SER A 60 -3.92 -1.56 0.45
CA SER A 60 -4.95 -2.58 0.56
C SER A 60 -6.33 -1.95 0.42
N VAL A 61 -7.12 -2.41 -0.54
CA VAL A 61 -8.50 -1.94 -0.71
C VAL A 61 -9.36 -2.30 0.50
N ARG A 62 -9.11 -3.45 1.13
CA ARG A 62 -9.80 -3.89 2.36
C ARG A 62 -9.50 -2.98 3.53
N ASN A 63 -8.23 -2.60 3.69
CA ASN A 63 -7.84 -1.61 4.70
C ASN A 63 -8.44 -0.22 4.39
N ALA A 64 -8.44 0.21 3.12
CA ALA A 64 -9.02 1.49 2.72
C ALA A 64 -10.51 1.57 3.07
N ARG A 65 -11.26 0.47 2.95
CA ARG A 65 -12.66 0.38 3.39
C ARG A 65 -12.78 0.58 4.91
N GLN A 66 -11.91 -0.05 5.70
CA GLN A 66 -11.89 0.15 7.15
C GLN A 66 -11.49 1.58 7.51
N MET A 67 -10.51 2.17 6.81
CA MET A 67 -10.13 3.57 7.01
C MET A 67 -11.30 4.51 6.71
N ALA A 68 -12.00 4.30 5.60
CA ALA A 68 -13.18 5.09 5.23
C ALA A 68 -14.29 4.94 6.30
N ARG A 69 -14.49 3.76 6.87
CA ARG A 69 -15.43 3.52 7.95
C ARG A 69 -15.07 4.33 9.19
N ASN A 70 -13.81 4.30 9.60
CA ASN A 70 -13.34 5.05 10.78
C ASN A 70 -13.51 6.57 10.59
N MET A 71 -13.26 7.07 9.36
CA MET A 71 -13.50 8.48 9.01
C MET A 71 -14.98 8.83 9.06
N TYR A 72 -15.85 7.99 8.48
CA TYR A 72 -17.29 8.17 8.50
C TYR A 72 -17.85 8.23 9.93
N ASP A 73 -17.47 7.27 10.78
CA ASP A 73 -17.96 7.22 12.16
C ASP A 73 -17.58 8.50 12.93
N ALA A 74 -16.35 9.00 12.74
CA ALA A 74 -15.90 10.23 13.36
C ALA A 74 -16.62 11.49 12.84
N LEU A 75 -16.91 11.55 11.53
CA LEU A 75 -17.67 12.66 10.94
C LEU A 75 -19.10 12.71 11.47
N VAL A 76 -19.77 11.55 11.56
CA VAL A 76 -21.14 11.47 12.10
C VAL A 76 -21.19 11.84 13.59
N GLU A 77 -20.16 11.48 14.36
CA GLU A 77 -20.05 11.84 15.77
C GLU A 77 -19.85 13.34 15.96
N GLU A 78 -19.02 13.96 15.11
CA GLU A 78 -18.68 15.39 15.17
C GLU A 78 -19.83 16.27 14.67
N ASP A 79 -20.47 15.89 13.57
CA ASP A 79 -21.61 16.60 13.01
C ASP A 79 -22.80 15.67 12.74
N PRO A 80 -23.61 15.36 13.78
CA PRO A 80 -24.79 14.50 13.65
C PRO A 80 -25.88 15.08 12.74
N LYS A 81 -25.86 16.38 12.49
CA LYS A 81 -26.89 17.05 11.64
C LYS A 81 -26.74 16.62 10.18
N ASP A 82 -25.49 16.44 9.74
CA ASP A 82 -25.16 16.04 8.38
C ASP A 82 -24.97 14.52 8.21
N LYS A 83 -25.43 13.73 9.20
CA LYS A 83 -25.34 12.26 9.18
C LYS A 83 -25.83 11.64 7.89
N ASN A 84 -26.99 12.10 7.36
CA ASN A 84 -27.55 11.51 6.13
C ASN A 84 -26.62 11.73 4.93
N TYR A 85 -26.05 12.94 4.82
CA TYR A 85 -25.07 13.26 3.78
C TYR A 85 -23.82 12.39 3.91
N PHE A 86 -23.23 12.28 5.09
CA PHE A 86 -22.07 11.44 5.32
C PHE A 86 -22.36 9.96 5.03
N THR A 87 -23.55 9.47 5.41
CA THR A 87 -23.96 8.09 5.16
C THR A 87 -24.06 7.81 3.67
N GLU A 88 -24.68 8.70 2.89
CA GLU A 88 -24.78 8.56 1.44
C GLU A 88 -23.39 8.48 0.79
N ARG A 89 -22.48 9.41 1.17
CA ARG A 89 -21.12 9.46 0.62
C ARG A 89 -20.29 8.26 1.01
N TYR A 90 -20.38 7.83 2.27
CA TYR A 90 -19.70 6.62 2.73
C TYR A 90 -20.19 5.38 1.98
N ASN A 91 -21.50 5.19 1.84
CA ASN A 91 -22.05 4.03 1.14
C ASN A 91 -21.62 3.98 -0.34
N ALA A 92 -21.60 5.14 -1.01
CA ALA A 92 -21.11 5.23 -2.38
C ALA A 92 -19.63 4.82 -2.48
N LEU A 93 -18.77 5.39 -1.62
CA LEU A 93 -17.34 5.07 -1.57
C LEU A 93 -17.10 3.60 -1.22
N ASP A 94 -17.79 3.06 -0.20
CA ASP A 94 -17.64 1.65 0.21
C ASP A 94 -18.04 0.68 -0.91
N SER A 95 -19.10 1.01 -1.66
CA SER A 95 -19.53 0.24 -2.83
C SER A 95 -18.47 0.26 -3.94
N GLU A 96 -17.89 1.41 -4.25
CA GLU A 96 -16.80 1.52 -5.23
C GLU A 96 -15.56 0.72 -4.82
N LEU A 97 -15.16 0.80 -3.55
CA LEU A 97 -14.03 0.05 -3.02
C LEU A 97 -14.31 -1.46 -3.02
N ALA A 98 -15.53 -1.90 -2.68
CA ALA A 98 -15.92 -3.30 -2.75
C ALA A 98 -15.85 -3.85 -4.19
N GLN A 99 -16.30 -3.05 -5.17
CA GLN A 99 -16.19 -3.41 -6.59
C GLN A 99 -14.74 -3.49 -7.05
N LEU A 100 -13.89 -2.57 -6.59
CA LEU A 100 -12.45 -2.61 -6.88
C LEU A 100 -11.80 -3.88 -6.31
N ASP A 101 -12.06 -4.24 -5.03
CA ASP A 101 -11.55 -5.47 -4.41
C ASP A 101 -11.97 -6.72 -5.18
N SER A 102 -13.24 -6.79 -5.61
CA SER A 102 -13.76 -7.88 -6.43
C SER A 102 -13.05 -7.96 -7.79
N THR A 103 -12.83 -6.82 -8.45
CA THR A 103 -12.13 -6.73 -9.72
C THR A 103 -10.67 -7.19 -9.60
N LEU A 104 -9.95 -6.71 -8.59
CA LEU A 104 -8.56 -7.11 -8.32
C LEU A 104 -8.47 -8.61 -7.99
N THR A 105 -9.41 -9.13 -7.20
CA THR A 105 -9.50 -10.56 -6.88
C THR A 105 -9.68 -11.40 -8.14
N ALA A 106 -10.56 -10.98 -9.06
CA ALA A 106 -10.80 -11.69 -10.32
C ALA A 106 -9.56 -11.65 -11.23
N ILE A 107 -8.92 -10.49 -11.40
CA ILE A 107 -7.70 -10.33 -12.20
C ILE A 107 -6.58 -11.24 -11.70
N LEU A 108 -6.42 -11.36 -10.39
CA LEU A 108 -5.30 -12.05 -9.75
C LEU A 108 -5.60 -13.51 -9.37
N ALA A 109 -6.79 -14.02 -9.68
CA ALA A 109 -7.25 -15.35 -9.26
C ALA A 109 -6.27 -16.47 -9.65
N SER A 110 -5.70 -16.41 -10.86
CA SER A 110 -4.75 -17.40 -11.39
C SER A 110 -3.29 -17.14 -10.98
N CYS A 111 -3.01 -16.03 -10.26
CA CYS A 111 -1.66 -15.59 -9.91
C CYS A 111 -1.28 -15.86 -8.46
N ARG A 112 -2.07 -16.65 -7.72
CA ARG A 112 -1.78 -16.94 -6.30
C ARG A 112 -0.41 -17.59 -6.16
N GLY A 113 0.39 -17.03 -5.25
CA GLY A 113 1.78 -17.48 -5.04
C GLY A 113 2.81 -16.85 -5.98
N ALA A 114 2.37 -16.11 -7.03
CA ALA A 114 3.30 -15.39 -7.90
C ALA A 114 4.07 -14.32 -7.12
N ALA A 115 5.36 -14.18 -7.44
CA ALA A 115 6.22 -13.18 -6.81
C ALA A 115 6.45 -11.99 -7.74
N PHE A 116 6.67 -10.82 -7.14
CA PHE A 116 7.15 -9.62 -7.82
C PHE A 116 8.28 -8.98 -7.02
N VAL A 117 9.14 -8.24 -7.70
CA VAL A 117 10.23 -7.47 -7.08
C VAL A 117 9.84 -6.00 -7.01
N ILE A 118 10.21 -5.37 -5.92
CA ILE A 118 10.10 -3.92 -5.72
C ILE A 118 11.28 -3.46 -4.87
N LYS A 119 11.77 -2.23 -5.05
CA LYS A 119 12.86 -1.73 -4.21
C LYS A 119 12.36 -1.51 -2.78
N HIS A 120 11.43 -0.59 -2.60
CA HIS A 120 10.81 -0.27 -1.32
C HIS A 120 9.57 -1.14 -1.12
N PRO A 121 9.38 -1.87 0.02
CA PRO A 121 8.27 -2.80 0.21
C PRO A 121 6.95 -2.11 0.50
N SER A 122 6.48 -1.32 -0.42
CA SER A 122 5.25 -0.54 -0.31
C SER A 122 3.97 -1.31 -0.63
N LEU A 123 4.06 -2.54 -1.16
CA LEU A 123 2.91 -3.35 -1.58
C LEU A 123 2.61 -4.56 -0.68
N THR A 124 3.09 -4.58 0.56
CA THR A 124 2.95 -5.72 1.50
C THR A 124 1.48 -6.11 1.71
N TYR A 125 0.62 -5.14 1.99
CA TYR A 125 -0.81 -5.41 2.23
C TYR A 125 -1.55 -5.82 0.97
N PHE A 126 -1.19 -5.25 -0.18
CA PHE A 126 -1.71 -5.68 -1.47
C PHE A 126 -1.33 -7.14 -1.76
N ALA A 127 -0.06 -7.48 -1.59
CA ALA A 127 0.41 -8.85 -1.79
C ALA A 127 -0.30 -9.84 -0.85
N ARG A 128 -0.45 -9.50 0.44
CA ARG A 128 -1.18 -10.29 1.42
C ARG A 128 -2.61 -10.56 0.97
N ASP A 129 -3.33 -9.52 0.56
CA ASP A 129 -4.76 -9.60 0.30
C ASP A 129 -5.09 -10.43 -0.94
N TYR A 130 -4.20 -10.45 -1.93
CA TYR A 130 -4.40 -11.19 -3.18
C TYR A 130 -3.51 -12.44 -3.31
N GLY A 131 -2.83 -12.83 -2.22
CA GLY A 131 -2.03 -14.07 -2.18
C GLY A 131 -0.78 -14.04 -3.05
N LEU A 132 -0.19 -12.86 -3.25
CA LEU A 132 1.07 -12.65 -3.96
C LEU A 132 2.25 -12.66 -2.99
N LYS A 133 3.48 -12.69 -3.53
CA LYS A 133 4.73 -12.61 -2.76
C LYS A 133 5.52 -11.37 -3.18
N GLN A 134 5.69 -10.43 -2.25
CA GLN A 134 6.56 -9.28 -2.44
C GLN A 134 8.01 -9.65 -2.08
N VAL A 135 8.94 -9.41 -2.98
CA VAL A 135 10.39 -9.47 -2.73
C VAL A 135 10.93 -8.04 -2.75
N ALA A 136 11.22 -7.52 -1.58
CA ALA A 136 11.76 -6.18 -1.43
C ALA A 136 13.29 -6.19 -1.42
N LEU A 137 13.90 -5.19 -2.05
CA LEU A 137 15.37 -5.07 -2.13
C LEU A 137 15.93 -4.20 -0.98
N GLU A 138 15.15 -3.27 -0.44
CA GLU A 138 15.54 -2.50 0.75
C GLU A 138 15.44 -3.34 2.03
N VAL A 139 16.27 -3.00 3.00
CA VAL A 139 16.27 -3.59 4.33
C VAL A 139 16.08 -2.47 5.36
N GLN A 140 15.01 -2.54 6.14
CA GLN A 140 14.69 -1.57 7.21
C GLN A 140 14.67 -0.11 6.73
N GLY A 141 14.17 0.16 5.52
CA GLY A 141 14.09 1.50 4.96
C GLY A 141 15.44 2.11 4.57
N LYS A 142 16.49 1.30 4.51
CA LYS A 142 17.84 1.71 4.09
C LYS A 142 18.28 0.95 2.86
N GLU A 143 19.16 1.55 2.08
CA GLU A 143 19.82 0.82 1.00
C GLU A 143 20.58 -0.39 1.58
N ALA A 144 20.33 -1.55 0.97
CA ALA A 144 21.00 -2.78 1.36
C ALA A 144 22.51 -2.67 1.10
N SER A 145 23.32 -3.20 2.02
CA SER A 145 24.75 -3.39 1.75
C SER A 145 24.95 -4.35 0.56
N PRO A 146 26.12 -4.36 -0.10
CA PRO A 146 26.37 -5.25 -1.23
C PRO A 146 26.12 -6.73 -0.92
N ALA A 147 26.36 -7.17 0.32
CA ALA A 147 26.09 -8.54 0.74
C ALA A 147 24.59 -8.82 0.88
N GLN A 148 23.87 -7.91 1.54
CA GLN A 148 22.42 -7.98 1.67
C GLN A 148 21.71 -7.90 0.31
N MET A 149 22.20 -7.05 -0.59
CA MET A 149 21.67 -6.97 -1.96
C MET A 149 21.82 -8.30 -2.70
N ARG A 150 22.97 -8.95 -2.62
CA ARG A 150 23.17 -10.29 -3.19
C ARG A 150 22.19 -11.30 -2.63
N GLU A 151 22.06 -11.37 -1.30
CA GLU A 151 21.10 -12.26 -0.65
C GLU A 151 19.68 -12.02 -1.12
N ARG A 152 19.26 -10.74 -1.26
CA ARG A 152 17.93 -10.37 -1.75
C ARG A 152 17.73 -10.74 -3.22
N LEU A 153 18.74 -10.56 -4.06
CA LEU A 153 18.69 -10.97 -5.46
C LEU A 153 18.61 -12.50 -5.62
N ASP A 154 19.34 -13.24 -4.79
CA ASP A 154 19.25 -14.71 -4.75
C ASP A 154 17.86 -15.16 -4.29
N ALA A 155 17.32 -14.53 -3.25
CA ALA A 155 15.95 -14.79 -2.79
C ALA A 155 14.91 -14.44 -3.87
N ALA A 156 15.09 -13.31 -4.58
CA ALA A 156 14.28 -12.95 -5.71
C ALA A 156 14.36 -13.99 -6.83
N GLY A 157 15.56 -14.43 -7.19
CA GLY A 157 15.76 -15.48 -8.21
C GLY A 157 15.02 -16.78 -7.83
N LYS A 158 15.15 -17.23 -6.58
CA LYS A 158 14.45 -18.42 -6.07
C LYS A 158 12.93 -18.28 -6.05
N ALA A 159 12.43 -17.06 -5.83
CA ALA A 159 11.00 -16.78 -5.87
C ALA A 159 10.42 -16.74 -7.29
N ALA A 160 11.27 -16.78 -8.32
CA ALA A 160 10.89 -16.71 -9.73
C ALA A 160 9.90 -15.56 -10.01
N PRO A 161 10.25 -14.28 -9.74
CA PRO A 161 9.32 -13.17 -9.86
C PRO A 161 8.90 -12.97 -11.30
N VAL A 162 7.67 -12.49 -11.47
CA VAL A 162 7.06 -12.28 -12.79
C VAL A 162 7.28 -10.87 -13.33
N VAL A 163 7.45 -9.88 -12.45
CA VAL A 163 7.57 -8.44 -12.80
C VAL A 163 8.42 -7.72 -11.76
N PHE A 164 9.04 -6.62 -12.18
CA PHE A 164 9.73 -5.66 -11.32
C PHE A 164 8.95 -4.33 -11.32
N PHE A 165 8.49 -3.88 -10.16
CA PHE A 165 7.84 -2.58 -10.01
C PHE A 165 8.85 -1.49 -9.68
N ILE A 166 8.75 -0.38 -10.40
CA ILE A 166 9.57 0.83 -10.22
C ILE A 166 8.66 1.94 -9.72
N GLU A 167 8.98 2.52 -8.57
CA GLU A 167 8.20 3.62 -8.00
C GLU A 167 8.63 4.96 -8.61
N LYS A 168 7.69 5.61 -9.28
CA LYS A 168 7.88 6.89 -9.95
C LYS A 168 8.39 7.95 -8.97
N GLY A 169 9.49 8.61 -9.34
CA GLY A 169 10.09 9.67 -8.52
C GLY A 169 10.88 9.19 -7.29
N HIS A 170 10.87 7.90 -6.98
CA HIS A 170 11.59 7.32 -5.85
C HIS A 170 12.75 6.42 -6.26
N ASP A 171 12.69 5.83 -7.46
CA ASP A 171 13.70 4.90 -7.92
C ASP A 171 14.77 5.57 -8.79
N SER A 172 16.03 5.22 -8.50
CA SER A 172 17.18 5.72 -9.22
C SER A 172 17.44 4.95 -10.51
N ALA A 173 18.26 5.52 -11.40
CA ALA A 173 18.74 4.83 -12.61
C ALA A 173 19.43 3.47 -12.27
N ALA A 174 20.04 3.34 -11.11
CA ALA A 174 20.64 2.09 -10.65
C ALA A 174 19.60 0.98 -10.46
N VAL A 175 18.42 1.30 -9.92
CA VAL A 175 17.31 0.33 -9.76
C VAL A 175 16.75 -0.10 -11.11
N VAL A 176 16.60 0.83 -12.05
CA VAL A 176 16.18 0.53 -13.42
C VAL A 176 17.18 -0.40 -14.12
N ASN A 177 18.48 -0.15 -13.96
CA ASN A 177 19.51 -1.01 -14.53
C ASN A 177 19.54 -2.40 -13.86
N LEU A 178 19.30 -2.46 -12.56
CA LEU A 178 19.17 -3.72 -11.83
C LEU A 178 18.00 -4.55 -12.36
N ALA A 179 16.82 -3.94 -12.53
CA ALA A 179 15.65 -4.60 -13.09
C ALA A 179 15.94 -5.19 -14.49
N LYS A 180 16.65 -4.44 -15.33
CA LYS A 180 17.11 -4.91 -16.65
C LYS A 180 18.05 -6.12 -16.52
N SER A 181 18.99 -6.09 -15.57
CA SER A 181 19.93 -7.21 -15.35
C SER A 181 19.25 -8.49 -14.89
N MET A 182 18.10 -8.38 -14.24
CA MET A 182 17.26 -9.53 -13.83
C MET A 182 16.42 -10.09 -14.99
N ASN A 183 16.45 -9.45 -16.16
CA ASN A 183 15.64 -9.82 -17.34
C ASN A 183 14.13 -9.93 -17.01
N LEU A 184 13.64 -9.05 -16.15
CA LEU A 184 12.23 -8.95 -15.79
C LEU A 184 11.55 -7.82 -16.52
N PRO A 185 10.27 -7.99 -16.92
CA PRO A 185 9.44 -6.88 -17.33
C PRO A 185 9.37 -5.84 -16.21
N THR A 186 9.52 -4.56 -16.56
CA THR A 186 9.44 -3.45 -15.63
C THR A 186 8.13 -2.68 -15.82
N VAL A 187 7.50 -2.30 -14.71
CA VAL A 187 6.29 -1.47 -14.72
C VAL A 187 6.46 -0.35 -13.70
N GLU A 188 6.27 0.88 -14.17
CA GLU A 188 6.27 2.05 -13.31
C GLU A 188 4.93 2.19 -12.60
N ILE A 189 4.97 2.45 -11.30
CA ILE A 189 3.80 2.63 -10.42
C ILE A 189 3.94 3.91 -9.60
N SER A 190 2.81 4.46 -9.15
CA SER A 190 2.76 5.62 -8.25
C SER A 190 1.69 5.41 -7.18
N LEU A 191 2.09 4.93 -6.00
CA LEU A 191 1.17 4.52 -4.93
C LEU A 191 0.64 5.68 -4.07
N LEU A 192 1.21 6.88 -4.26
CA LEU A 192 0.80 8.12 -3.58
C LEU A 192 0.10 9.10 -4.53
N ASP A 193 -0.18 8.68 -5.76
CA ASP A 193 -0.89 9.49 -6.74
C ASP A 193 -2.38 9.58 -6.40
N TYR A 194 -3.04 10.65 -6.89
CA TYR A 194 -4.49 10.80 -6.78
C TYR A 194 -5.25 9.67 -7.50
N GLU A 195 -4.72 9.19 -8.64
CA GLU A 195 -5.25 8.05 -9.40
C GLU A 195 -4.88 6.69 -8.75
N TRP A 196 -5.02 6.61 -7.44
CA TRP A 196 -4.68 5.45 -6.61
C TRP A 196 -5.35 4.14 -7.09
N LYS A 197 -6.63 4.20 -7.44
CA LYS A 197 -7.39 3.07 -7.98
C LYS A 197 -6.77 2.50 -9.26
N ASP A 198 -6.43 3.38 -10.19
CA ASP A 198 -5.87 2.98 -11.49
C ASP A 198 -4.46 2.42 -11.32
N ASN A 199 -3.68 2.95 -10.38
CA ASN A 199 -2.37 2.40 -10.03
C ASN A 199 -2.48 0.97 -9.47
N LEU A 200 -3.43 0.66 -8.58
CA LEU A 200 -3.64 -0.71 -8.09
C LEU A 200 -4.11 -1.66 -9.19
N LEU A 201 -4.97 -1.20 -10.11
CA LEU A 201 -5.37 -1.97 -11.28
C LEU A 201 -4.19 -2.23 -12.23
N ALA A 202 -3.31 -1.25 -12.42
CA ALA A 202 -2.09 -1.40 -13.23
C ALA A 202 -1.15 -2.46 -12.62
N VAL A 203 -0.95 -2.44 -11.31
CA VAL A 203 -0.19 -3.47 -10.57
C VAL A 203 -0.78 -4.87 -10.82
N ALA A 204 -2.09 -5.02 -10.63
CA ALA A 204 -2.76 -6.30 -10.79
C ALA A 204 -2.66 -6.83 -12.24
N ARG A 205 -2.93 -5.98 -13.24
CA ARG A 205 -2.86 -6.33 -14.66
C ARG A 205 -1.43 -6.71 -15.09
N ALA A 206 -0.42 -6.01 -14.56
CA ALA A 206 0.97 -6.31 -14.84
C ALA A 206 1.33 -7.73 -14.36
N VAL A 207 0.96 -8.07 -13.11
CA VAL A 207 1.17 -9.43 -12.57
C VAL A 207 0.41 -10.47 -13.39
N ALA A 208 -0.88 -10.24 -13.64
CA ALA A 208 -1.74 -11.21 -14.35
C ALA A 208 -1.24 -11.50 -15.77
N ARG A 209 -0.83 -10.48 -16.52
CA ARG A 209 -0.24 -10.63 -17.85
C ARG A 209 0.98 -11.55 -17.81
N GLN A 210 1.90 -11.34 -16.88
CA GLN A 210 3.11 -12.15 -16.80
C GLN A 210 2.84 -13.59 -16.31
N CYS A 211 1.80 -13.78 -15.48
CA CYS A 211 1.36 -15.12 -15.10
C CYS A 211 0.84 -15.88 -16.33
N ALA A 212 0.03 -15.25 -17.16
CA ALA A 212 -0.51 -15.84 -18.39
C ALA A 212 0.59 -16.18 -19.42
N ASP A 213 1.54 -15.24 -19.63
CA ASP A 213 2.68 -15.44 -20.54
C ASP A 213 3.57 -16.63 -20.14
N ARG A 214 3.68 -16.90 -18.82
CA ARG A 214 4.42 -18.06 -18.32
C ARG A 214 3.66 -19.37 -18.48
N ALA A 215 2.37 -19.38 -18.24
CA ALA A 215 1.54 -20.56 -18.42
C ALA A 215 1.58 -21.03 -19.90
N GLY A 216 1.46 -20.10 -20.86
CA GLY A 216 1.54 -20.42 -22.28
C GLY A 216 2.92 -20.84 -22.82
N ARG A 217 4.00 -20.67 -22.03
CA ARG A 217 5.36 -21.15 -22.39
C ARG A 217 5.67 -22.53 -21.82
N SER A 218 4.82 -23.04 -20.96
CA SER A 218 4.99 -24.34 -20.29
C SER A 218 4.21 -25.46 -21.00
N GLU A 219 3.40 -25.10 -22.01
CA GLU A 219 2.74 -26.00 -22.96
C GLU A 219 3.58 -26.15 -24.25
#